data_24166e76717cad1e206821db8c5307eb
#
_entry.id   24166e76717cad1e206821db8c5307eb
#
_cell.length_a   1.000
_cell.length_b   1.000
_cell.length_c   1.000
_cell.angle_alpha   90.00
_cell.angle_beta   90.00
_cell.angle_gamma   90.00
#
_symmetry.space_group_name_H-M   'P 1'
#
loop_
_entity.id
_entity.type
_entity.pdbx_description
1 polymer ?
#
loop_
_entity_poly.entity_id
_entity_poly.type
_entity_poly.pdbx_seq_one_letter_code
_entity_poly.pdbx_strand_id
1 'polypeptide(L)'
;MSGPKLIVQPDDGEKPVVHFLKSARKTVTLKQYTFTHPLLLDTVMALHQKGVRVRVMLNGAKMTGERLNDPFFETMKSTGIEVQWSNPSFLVTHEKSIVVDGKSALLATFNLIEKHFQATRDYGVVTSDPAQVEQVEKCFDCDWKREPFHPNGDAVLAWSPGNARRLVCKFIDGAHKTIDIQHPKFAEPVILERMFAAIGRGVHVRLLCGGKHGLHQPDMMHSFALWRLMQQAGAKVHKQKNLRAHAKLVVVDRKRALLGSQNFDPPAFDLRREVTVDVYDAAIVHGLMTIFERDWTASRKYEPPYPVEQPAEEEEGEFAHDAALMHD
;
A
#
# COMPACT_ATOMS: atom_id res chain seq x y z
N MET A 1 -14.63 -15.88 16.54
CA MET A 1 -13.56 -15.12 15.84
C MET A 1 -14.18 -13.77 15.46
N SER A 2 -13.59 -12.66 15.83
CA SER A 2 -14.06 -11.36 15.36
C SER A 2 -13.79 -11.24 13.87
N GLY A 3 -14.74 -10.73 13.08
CA GLY A 3 -14.59 -10.52 11.64
C GLY A 3 -13.41 -9.60 11.30
N PRO A 4 -13.09 -9.42 10.01
CA PRO A 4 -12.00 -8.57 9.57
C PRO A 4 -12.20 -7.13 10.04
N LYS A 5 -11.10 -6.38 10.26
CA LYS A 5 -11.15 -5.01 10.78
C LYS A 5 -10.46 -4.05 9.81
N LEU A 6 -11.10 -2.91 9.57
CA LEU A 6 -10.52 -1.80 8.81
C LEU A 6 -9.71 -0.89 9.77
N ILE A 7 -8.57 -0.43 9.28
CA ILE A 7 -7.76 0.64 9.88
C ILE A 7 -7.67 1.77 8.86
N VAL A 8 -7.92 2.99 9.27
CA VAL A 8 -7.92 4.19 8.41
C VAL A 8 -6.91 5.20 8.93
N GLN A 9 -5.91 5.55 8.13
CA GLN A 9 -4.96 6.57 8.50
C GLN A 9 -5.29 7.93 7.84
N PRO A 10 -5.06 9.04 8.54
CA PRO A 10 -4.55 9.18 9.91
C PRO A 10 -5.63 9.13 11.00
N ASP A 11 -6.89 8.84 10.65
CA ASP A 11 -8.04 8.96 11.57
C ASP A 11 -7.89 8.07 12.82
N ASP A 12 -7.37 6.87 12.66
CA ASP A 12 -7.19 5.89 13.75
C ASP A 12 -5.82 5.99 14.45
N GLY A 13 -4.84 6.65 13.83
CA GLY A 13 -3.47 6.75 14.33
C GLY A 13 -2.81 5.37 14.50
N GLU A 14 -1.79 5.31 15.36
CA GLU A 14 -1.01 4.08 15.63
C GLU A 14 -1.71 3.07 16.55
N LYS A 15 -2.72 3.49 17.30
CA LYS A 15 -3.37 2.66 18.33
C LYS A 15 -3.84 1.28 17.84
N PRO A 16 -4.53 1.15 16.68
CA PRO A 16 -4.97 -0.15 16.20
C PRO A 16 -3.80 -1.09 15.89
N VAL A 17 -2.70 -0.57 15.33
CA VAL A 17 -1.50 -1.37 15.01
C VAL A 17 -0.80 -1.82 16.30
N VAL A 18 -0.65 -0.94 17.28
CA VAL A 18 -0.12 -1.26 18.61
C VAL A 18 -0.98 -2.33 19.28
N HIS A 19 -2.31 -2.18 19.23
CA HIS A 19 -3.24 -3.16 19.80
C HIS A 19 -3.12 -4.52 19.11
N PHE A 20 -3.02 -4.52 17.77
CA PHE A 20 -2.84 -5.74 16.99
C PHE A 20 -1.53 -6.45 17.36
N LEU A 21 -0.40 -5.75 17.43
CA LEU A 21 0.87 -6.30 17.88
C LEU A 21 0.77 -6.86 19.31
N LYS A 22 0.20 -6.09 20.26
CA LYS A 22 0.05 -6.51 21.66
C LYS A 22 -0.89 -7.71 21.85
N SER A 23 -1.66 -8.10 20.86
CA SER A 23 -2.49 -9.32 20.90
C SER A 23 -1.66 -10.61 20.78
N ALA A 24 -0.42 -10.52 20.32
CA ALA A 24 0.49 -11.64 20.17
C ALA A 24 0.77 -12.37 21.49
N ARG A 25 0.76 -13.70 21.42
CA ARG A 25 1.07 -14.60 22.54
C ARG A 25 2.26 -15.50 22.28
N LYS A 26 2.51 -15.83 21.02
CA LYS A 26 3.54 -16.79 20.61
C LYS A 26 4.50 -16.21 19.57
N THR A 27 3.97 -15.67 18.48
CA THR A 27 4.78 -15.25 17.34
C THR A 27 4.31 -13.93 16.73
N VAL A 28 5.27 -13.15 16.24
CA VAL A 28 5.04 -12.03 15.31
C VAL A 28 5.99 -12.17 14.14
N THR A 29 5.46 -12.16 12.92
CA THR A 29 6.27 -11.95 11.71
C THR A 29 5.89 -10.61 11.09
N LEU A 30 6.88 -9.82 10.72
CA LEU A 30 6.71 -8.46 10.24
C LEU A 30 7.58 -8.25 9.01
N LYS A 31 6.97 -7.83 7.88
CA LYS A 31 7.67 -7.45 6.65
C LYS A 31 7.30 -6.01 6.31
N GLN A 32 8.32 -5.14 6.19
CA GLN A 32 8.11 -3.72 5.97
C GLN A 32 9.12 -3.12 4.98
N TYR A 33 8.61 -2.20 4.16
CA TYR A 33 9.45 -1.38 3.31
C TYR A 33 10.22 -0.34 4.12
N THR A 34 9.51 0.44 4.96
CA THR A 34 10.15 1.38 5.90
C THR A 34 9.53 1.21 7.29
N PHE A 35 10.40 1.05 8.30
CA PHE A 35 10.02 0.93 9.70
C PHE A 35 10.93 1.84 10.55
N THR A 36 10.44 3.04 10.87
CA THR A 36 11.15 4.04 11.66
C THR A 36 10.25 4.71 12.72
N HIS A 37 9.12 4.08 13.07
CA HIS A 37 8.20 4.58 14.09
C HIS A 37 8.63 4.13 15.49
N PRO A 38 9.04 5.03 16.41
CA PRO A 38 9.62 4.65 17.69
C PRO A 38 8.69 3.82 18.57
N LEU A 39 7.42 4.26 18.74
CA LEU A 39 6.43 3.53 19.56
C LEU A 39 6.17 2.10 19.07
N LEU A 40 6.21 1.88 17.76
CA LEU A 40 6.01 0.53 17.20
C LEU A 40 7.27 -0.32 17.39
N LEU A 41 8.47 0.26 17.32
CA LEU A 41 9.72 -0.43 17.66
C LEU A 41 9.69 -0.85 19.14
N ASP A 42 9.36 0.07 20.05
CA ASP A 42 9.26 -0.22 21.50
C ASP A 42 8.24 -1.34 21.76
N THR A 43 7.12 -1.33 21.04
CA THR A 43 6.09 -2.37 21.13
C THR A 43 6.64 -3.74 20.71
N VAL A 44 7.37 -3.81 19.61
CA VAL A 44 7.99 -5.04 19.09
C VAL A 44 9.06 -5.56 20.06
N MET A 45 9.91 -4.68 20.59
CA MET A 45 10.93 -5.01 21.57
C MET A 45 10.31 -5.54 22.88
N ALA A 46 9.27 -4.90 23.36
CA ALA A 46 8.56 -5.31 24.57
C ALA A 46 7.88 -6.70 24.42
N LEU A 47 7.40 -7.04 23.22
CA LEU A 47 6.89 -8.39 22.93
C LEU A 47 7.99 -9.43 22.98
N HIS A 48 9.14 -9.16 22.38
CA HIS A 48 10.30 -10.03 22.43
C HIS A 48 10.78 -10.28 23.87
N GLN A 49 10.88 -9.21 24.67
CA GLN A 49 11.24 -9.32 26.10
C GLN A 49 10.26 -10.17 26.93
N LYS A 50 8.99 -10.24 26.50
CA LYS A 50 7.96 -11.12 27.11
C LYS A 50 7.97 -12.55 26.58
N GLY A 51 8.95 -12.92 25.76
CA GLY A 51 9.10 -14.27 25.22
C GLY A 51 8.30 -14.56 23.95
N VAL A 52 7.69 -13.54 23.32
CA VAL A 52 7.10 -13.70 21.99
C VAL A 52 8.24 -13.82 20.97
N ARG A 53 8.21 -14.86 20.13
CA ARG A 53 9.16 -14.97 19.03
C ARG A 53 8.85 -13.94 17.96
N VAL A 54 9.76 -13.01 17.75
CA VAL A 54 9.61 -11.94 16.76
C VAL A 54 10.59 -12.12 15.62
N ARG A 55 10.09 -12.16 14.37
CA ARG A 55 10.89 -12.17 13.15
C ARG A 55 10.55 -10.94 12.31
N VAL A 56 11.54 -10.16 11.92
CA VAL A 56 11.36 -8.93 11.17
C VAL A 56 12.18 -8.97 9.87
N MET A 57 11.54 -8.65 8.76
CA MET A 57 12.20 -8.48 7.47
C MET A 57 12.01 -7.03 7.00
N LEU A 58 13.13 -6.33 6.79
CA LEU A 58 13.13 -4.93 6.38
C LEU A 58 13.74 -4.77 4.99
N ASN A 59 13.19 -3.88 4.19
CA ASN A 59 13.80 -3.50 2.92
C ASN A 59 15.15 -2.81 3.18
N GLY A 60 16.21 -3.22 2.46
CA GLY A 60 17.57 -2.77 2.74
C GLY A 60 17.85 -1.33 2.33
N ALA A 61 17.31 -0.91 1.18
CA ALA A 61 17.45 0.45 0.68
C ALA A 61 16.25 0.82 -0.18
N LYS A 62 15.87 2.09 -0.17
CA LYS A 62 14.89 2.61 -1.12
C LYS A 62 15.43 2.60 -2.54
N MET A 63 14.57 2.82 -3.54
CA MET A 63 14.96 3.01 -4.94
C MET A 63 15.94 4.18 -5.13
N THR A 64 15.90 5.17 -4.25
CA THR A 64 16.81 6.32 -4.19
C THR A 64 18.18 6.00 -3.55
N GLY A 65 18.35 4.78 -3.02
CA GLY A 65 19.56 4.37 -2.31
C GLY A 65 19.55 4.64 -0.80
N GLU A 66 18.55 5.33 -0.29
CA GLU A 66 18.42 5.65 1.14
C GLU A 66 18.21 4.39 2.00
N ARG A 67 18.91 4.34 3.13
CA ARG A 67 18.93 3.23 4.08
C ARG A 67 18.28 3.60 5.41
N LEU A 68 17.03 4.02 5.36
CA LEU A 68 16.31 4.55 6.53
C LEU A 68 16.10 3.52 7.65
N ASN A 69 16.09 2.23 7.30
CA ASN A 69 15.86 1.15 8.27
C ASN A 69 17.10 0.77 9.10
N ASP A 70 18.29 1.24 8.73
CA ASP A 70 19.55 0.81 9.37
C ASP A 70 19.56 0.99 10.90
N PRO A 71 19.17 2.15 11.46
CA PRO A 71 19.17 2.32 12.92
C PRO A 71 18.24 1.34 13.65
N PHE A 72 17.06 1.11 13.09
CA PHE A 72 16.05 0.20 13.66
C PHE A 72 16.47 -1.27 13.51
N PHE A 73 17.09 -1.61 12.39
CA PHE A 73 17.66 -2.94 12.16
C PHE A 73 18.72 -3.26 13.21
N GLU A 74 19.71 -2.38 13.42
CA GLU A 74 20.77 -2.58 14.41
C GLU A 74 20.22 -2.61 15.86
N THR A 75 19.25 -1.78 16.17
CA THR A 75 18.57 -1.81 17.47
C THR A 75 17.88 -3.15 17.72
N MET A 76 17.08 -3.64 16.78
CA MET A 76 16.42 -4.95 16.92
C MET A 76 17.43 -6.10 17.02
N LYS A 77 18.47 -6.06 16.19
CA LYS A 77 19.54 -7.07 16.20
C LYS A 77 20.29 -7.12 17.54
N SER A 78 20.61 -5.96 18.12
CA SER A 78 21.30 -5.86 19.41
C SER A 78 20.47 -6.38 20.58
N THR A 79 19.13 -6.38 20.47
CA THR A 79 18.21 -6.92 21.49
C THR A 79 17.91 -8.41 21.31
N GLY A 80 18.47 -9.08 20.30
CA GLY A 80 18.28 -10.50 20.03
C GLY A 80 17.02 -10.84 19.21
N ILE A 81 16.32 -9.83 18.68
CA ILE A 81 15.21 -10.06 17.73
C ILE A 81 15.78 -10.64 16.42
N GLU A 82 15.12 -11.67 15.89
CA GLU A 82 15.45 -12.23 14.58
C GLU A 82 15.12 -11.22 13.48
N VAL A 83 16.11 -10.47 13.00
CA VAL A 83 15.94 -9.47 11.94
C VAL A 83 16.80 -9.78 10.73
N GLN A 84 16.24 -9.60 9.53
CA GLN A 84 16.91 -9.82 8.26
C GLN A 84 16.59 -8.70 7.25
N TRP A 85 17.56 -8.39 6.39
CA TRP A 85 17.28 -7.64 5.17
C TRP A 85 16.45 -8.48 4.20
N SER A 86 15.55 -7.82 3.48
CA SER A 86 14.67 -8.45 2.51
C SER A 86 15.44 -9.17 1.39
N ASN A 87 14.74 -10.05 0.69
CA ASN A 87 15.31 -10.86 -0.37
C ASN A 87 15.86 -9.97 -1.52
N PRO A 88 17.17 -10.02 -1.82
CA PRO A 88 17.81 -9.18 -2.84
C PRO A 88 17.42 -9.55 -4.28
N SER A 89 16.68 -10.64 -4.49
CA SER A 89 16.13 -10.99 -5.81
C SER A 89 15.05 -10.00 -6.29
N PHE A 90 14.51 -9.19 -5.38
CA PHE A 90 13.56 -8.14 -5.72
C PHE A 90 14.25 -6.78 -5.75
N LEU A 91 13.82 -5.92 -6.69
CA LEU A 91 14.29 -4.55 -6.74
C LEU A 91 14.12 -3.86 -5.37
N VAL A 92 12.96 -4.02 -4.77
CA VAL A 92 12.66 -3.72 -3.35
C VAL A 92 11.58 -4.66 -2.85
N THR A 93 11.53 -4.88 -1.53
CA THR A 93 10.39 -5.48 -0.85
C THR A 93 9.50 -4.35 -0.35
N HIS A 94 8.41 -4.10 -1.08
CA HIS A 94 7.48 -3.00 -0.78
C HIS A 94 6.22 -3.48 -0.04
N GLU A 95 6.12 -4.76 0.26
CA GLU A 95 5.08 -5.36 1.10
C GLU A 95 5.05 -4.74 2.51
N LYS A 96 3.83 -4.58 3.06
CA LYS A 96 3.58 -4.11 4.41
C LYS A 96 2.62 -5.07 5.09
N SER A 97 3.17 -6.07 5.77
CA SER A 97 2.40 -7.12 6.44
C SER A 97 2.90 -7.40 7.84
N ILE A 98 1.98 -7.76 8.72
CA ILE A 98 2.25 -8.25 10.07
C ILE A 98 1.36 -9.46 10.30
N VAL A 99 1.95 -10.60 10.73
CA VAL A 99 1.17 -11.77 11.17
C VAL A 99 1.37 -11.99 12.66
N VAL A 100 0.28 -12.24 13.36
CA VAL A 100 0.25 -12.52 14.80
C VAL A 100 -0.24 -13.94 15.03
N ASP A 101 0.58 -14.73 15.72
CA ASP A 101 0.32 -16.11 16.17
C ASP A 101 -0.11 -17.08 15.07
N GLY A 102 0.17 -16.78 13.77
CA GLY A 102 -0.33 -17.56 12.65
C GLY A 102 -1.86 -17.57 12.52
N LYS A 103 -2.54 -16.60 13.13
CA LYS A 103 -4.00 -16.57 13.22
C LYS A 103 -4.63 -15.33 12.59
N SER A 104 -3.90 -14.25 12.54
CA SER A 104 -4.38 -13.00 11.98
C SER A 104 -3.25 -12.26 11.26
N ALA A 105 -3.58 -11.63 10.15
CA ALA A 105 -2.65 -10.82 9.37
C ALA A 105 -3.18 -9.40 9.19
N LEU A 106 -2.33 -8.40 9.39
CA LEU A 106 -2.54 -7.04 8.93
C LEU A 106 -1.86 -6.88 7.57
N LEU A 107 -2.62 -6.48 6.56
CA LEU A 107 -2.16 -6.06 5.25
C LEU A 107 -2.44 -4.56 5.10
N ALA A 108 -1.41 -3.76 4.79
CA ALA A 108 -1.51 -2.32 4.83
C ALA A 108 -0.98 -1.63 3.57
N THR A 109 -1.47 -0.41 3.33
CA THR A 109 -0.93 0.50 2.32
C THR A 109 0.20 1.35 2.89
N PHE A 110 0.22 1.54 4.21
CA PHE A 110 1.14 2.41 4.95
C PHE A 110 2.41 1.69 5.42
N ASN A 111 3.51 2.45 5.46
CA ASN A 111 4.72 2.07 6.17
C ASN A 111 4.58 2.36 7.66
N LEU A 112 5.45 1.75 8.49
CA LEU A 112 5.51 2.03 9.92
C LEU A 112 6.41 3.24 10.19
N ILE A 113 5.95 4.41 9.74
CA ILE A 113 6.62 5.71 9.93
C ILE A 113 5.60 6.73 10.46
N GLU A 114 6.00 7.69 11.28
CA GLU A 114 5.09 8.65 11.92
C GLU A 114 4.22 9.41 10.93
N LYS A 115 4.80 9.85 9.81
CA LYS A 115 4.10 10.55 8.73
C LYS A 115 2.85 9.82 8.22
N HIS A 116 2.90 8.48 8.12
CA HIS A 116 1.77 7.69 7.63
C HIS A 116 0.62 7.59 8.64
N PHE A 117 0.90 7.84 9.91
CA PHE A 117 -0.12 7.91 10.96
C PHE A 117 -0.67 9.32 11.19
N GLN A 118 -0.08 10.35 10.57
CA GLN A 118 -0.41 11.76 10.82
C GLN A 118 -0.85 12.53 9.58
N ALA A 119 -0.32 12.25 8.39
CA ALA A 119 -0.43 13.14 7.24
C ALA A 119 -0.81 12.46 5.92
N THR A 120 -0.91 11.12 5.86
CA THR A 120 -1.27 10.41 4.64
C THR A 120 -2.62 9.73 4.77
N ARG A 121 -3.37 9.67 3.66
CA ARG A 121 -4.52 8.78 3.56
C ARG A 121 -4.02 7.39 3.19
N ASP A 122 -4.22 6.47 4.12
CA ASP A 122 -3.82 5.09 4.01
C ASP A 122 -4.84 4.16 4.67
N TYR A 123 -4.75 2.87 4.35
CA TYR A 123 -5.65 1.86 4.88
C TYR A 123 -4.90 0.59 5.29
N GLY A 124 -5.46 -0.14 6.24
CA GLY A 124 -5.06 -1.48 6.58
C GLY A 124 -6.26 -2.38 6.83
N VAL A 125 -6.14 -3.66 6.52
CA VAL A 125 -7.14 -4.67 6.83
C VAL A 125 -6.49 -5.75 7.68
N VAL A 126 -7.08 -5.99 8.86
CA VAL A 126 -6.75 -7.16 9.68
C VAL A 126 -7.69 -8.27 9.28
N THR A 127 -7.14 -9.36 8.78
CA THR A 127 -7.89 -10.57 8.43
C THR A 127 -7.55 -11.71 9.37
N SER A 128 -8.51 -12.60 9.60
CA SER A 128 -8.33 -13.90 10.26
C SER A 128 -8.78 -15.05 9.34
N ASP A 129 -8.90 -14.81 8.04
CA ASP A 129 -9.10 -15.85 7.04
C ASP A 129 -7.86 -16.76 7.01
N PRO A 130 -8.01 -18.08 7.31
CA PRO A 130 -6.86 -18.97 7.41
C PRO A 130 -6.04 -19.07 6.12
N ALA A 131 -6.70 -19.03 4.96
CA ALA A 131 -6.02 -19.14 3.67
C ALA A 131 -5.20 -17.87 3.36
N GLN A 132 -5.70 -16.69 3.73
CA GLN A 132 -4.95 -15.44 3.58
C GLN A 132 -3.76 -15.41 4.54
N VAL A 133 -3.96 -15.75 5.82
CA VAL A 133 -2.89 -15.77 6.84
C VAL A 133 -1.79 -16.76 6.43
N GLU A 134 -2.15 -17.98 6.04
CA GLU A 134 -1.20 -19.00 5.59
C GLU A 134 -0.36 -18.53 4.39
N GLN A 135 -0.98 -17.87 3.41
CA GLN A 135 -0.24 -17.33 2.26
C GLN A 135 0.76 -16.26 2.65
N VAL A 136 0.40 -15.36 3.58
CA VAL A 136 1.32 -14.31 4.07
C VAL A 136 2.51 -14.95 4.81
N GLU A 137 2.26 -15.92 5.69
CA GLU A 137 3.33 -16.63 6.40
C GLU A 137 4.22 -17.42 5.45
N LYS A 138 3.63 -18.17 4.52
CA LYS A 138 4.40 -18.92 3.52
C LYS A 138 5.28 -18.01 2.67
N CYS A 139 4.74 -16.86 2.21
CA CYS A 139 5.53 -15.87 1.49
C CYS A 139 6.67 -15.32 2.36
N PHE A 140 6.39 -15.00 3.63
CA PHE A 140 7.41 -14.55 4.57
C PHE A 140 8.51 -15.59 4.73
N ASP A 141 8.17 -16.87 4.95
CA ASP A 141 9.14 -17.95 5.17
C ASP A 141 9.99 -18.24 3.92
N CYS A 142 9.38 -18.23 2.73
CA CYS A 142 10.12 -18.36 1.47
C CYS A 142 11.12 -17.20 1.29
N ASP A 143 10.66 -15.95 1.46
CA ASP A 143 11.53 -14.78 1.34
C ASP A 143 12.63 -14.76 2.42
N TRP A 144 12.32 -15.23 3.63
CA TRP A 144 13.29 -15.38 4.73
C TRP A 144 14.41 -16.35 4.39
N LYS A 145 14.06 -17.49 3.79
CA LYS A 145 15.00 -18.53 3.37
C LYS A 145 15.66 -18.26 2.02
N ARG A 146 15.26 -17.19 1.32
CA ARG A 146 15.68 -16.89 -0.07
C ARG A 146 15.20 -17.93 -1.07
N GLU A 147 14.09 -18.58 -0.80
CA GLU A 147 13.44 -19.57 -1.65
C GLU A 147 12.37 -18.91 -2.54
N PRO A 148 12.09 -19.46 -3.73
CA PRO A 148 11.01 -19.00 -4.57
C PRO A 148 9.65 -19.16 -3.87
N PHE A 149 8.82 -18.11 -3.92
CA PHE A 149 7.43 -18.18 -3.51
C PHE A 149 6.53 -18.18 -4.74
N HIS A 150 5.72 -19.21 -4.85
CA HIS A 150 4.70 -19.34 -5.89
C HIS A 150 3.32 -19.33 -5.24
N PRO A 151 2.47 -18.31 -5.49
CA PRO A 151 1.09 -18.34 -5.02
C PRO A 151 0.34 -19.46 -5.72
N ASN A 152 -0.28 -20.33 -4.94
CA ASN A 152 -1.04 -21.47 -5.47
C ASN A 152 -2.28 -20.98 -6.24
N GLY A 153 -2.59 -21.59 -7.38
CA GLY A 153 -3.78 -21.52 -8.23
C GLY A 153 -4.75 -20.35 -8.04
N ASP A 154 -5.88 -20.58 -7.40
CA ASP A 154 -6.87 -19.56 -7.04
C ASP A 154 -6.44 -18.82 -5.75
N ALA A 155 -5.31 -18.11 -5.86
CA ALA A 155 -4.73 -17.39 -4.76
C ALA A 155 -5.73 -16.36 -4.21
N VAL A 156 -5.96 -16.43 -2.92
CA VAL A 156 -6.81 -15.48 -2.17
C VAL A 156 -6.18 -14.09 -2.02
N LEU A 157 -4.88 -13.97 -2.38
CA LEU A 157 -4.11 -12.74 -2.37
C LEU A 157 -3.42 -12.52 -3.73
N ALA A 158 -3.32 -11.26 -4.14
CA ALA A 158 -2.58 -10.88 -5.33
C ALA A 158 -1.12 -10.56 -4.97
N TRP A 159 -0.18 -11.29 -5.56
CA TRP A 159 1.24 -11.23 -5.26
C TRP A 159 2.07 -10.74 -6.44
N SER A 160 3.07 -9.93 -6.17
CA SER A 160 4.11 -9.54 -7.12
C SER A 160 5.50 -9.94 -6.61
N PRO A 161 6.38 -10.32 -7.55
CA PRO A 161 6.08 -10.80 -8.89
C PRO A 161 5.20 -12.04 -8.85
N GLY A 162 4.27 -12.18 -9.80
CA GLY A 162 3.44 -13.38 -9.88
C GLY A 162 2.05 -13.16 -10.49
N ASN A 163 1.00 -13.37 -9.69
CA ASN A 163 -0.39 -13.36 -10.18
C ASN A 163 -1.07 -11.98 -10.15
N ALA A 164 -0.46 -10.96 -9.56
CA ALA A 164 -1.15 -9.71 -9.22
C ALA A 164 -1.72 -8.97 -10.43
N ARG A 165 -0.94 -8.78 -11.51
CA ARG A 165 -1.45 -8.06 -12.70
C ARG A 165 -2.72 -8.74 -13.23
N ARG A 166 -2.72 -10.07 -13.35
CA ARG A 166 -3.88 -10.83 -13.82
C ARG A 166 -5.09 -10.67 -12.91
N LEU A 167 -4.88 -10.73 -11.58
CA LEU A 167 -5.99 -10.61 -10.61
C LEU A 167 -6.55 -9.19 -10.56
N VAL A 168 -5.70 -8.16 -10.61
CA VAL A 168 -6.15 -6.75 -10.68
C VAL A 168 -6.92 -6.50 -11.97
N CYS A 169 -6.44 -6.98 -13.12
CA CYS A 169 -7.18 -6.90 -14.38
C CYS A 169 -8.56 -7.56 -14.29
N LYS A 170 -8.61 -8.81 -13.81
CA LYS A 170 -9.87 -9.55 -13.62
C LYS A 170 -10.84 -8.80 -12.68
N PHE A 171 -10.32 -8.17 -11.64
CA PHE A 171 -11.11 -7.38 -10.70
C PHE A 171 -11.75 -6.16 -11.39
N ILE A 172 -10.99 -5.42 -12.20
CA ILE A 172 -11.45 -4.26 -12.96
C ILE A 172 -12.46 -4.69 -14.05
N ASP A 173 -12.18 -5.79 -14.73
CA ASP A 173 -13.07 -6.33 -15.78
C ASP A 173 -14.43 -6.75 -15.20
N GLY A 174 -14.50 -7.12 -13.93
CA GLY A 174 -15.72 -7.45 -13.21
C GLY A 174 -16.58 -6.25 -12.81
N ALA A 175 -16.16 -5.01 -13.09
CA ALA A 175 -16.94 -3.82 -12.79
C ALA A 175 -18.12 -3.65 -13.76
N HIS A 176 -19.30 -3.34 -13.20
CA HIS A 176 -20.54 -3.13 -13.96
C HIS A 176 -21.10 -1.69 -13.84
N LYS A 177 -20.83 -0.98 -12.74
CA LYS A 177 -21.42 0.34 -12.48
C LYS A 177 -20.39 1.39 -12.14
N THR A 178 -19.49 1.11 -11.18
CA THR A 178 -18.55 2.09 -10.69
C THR A 178 -17.17 1.49 -10.41
N ILE A 179 -16.13 2.29 -10.64
CA ILE A 179 -14.78 2.04 -10.13
C ILE A 179 -14.33 3.31 -9.39
N ASP A 180 -14.10 3.20 -8.09
CA ASP A 180 -13.60 4.27 -7.24
C ASP A 180 -12.16 3.96 -6.84
N ILE A 181 -11.24 4.86 -7.17
CA ILE A 181 -9.80 4.65 -7.02
C ILE A 181 -9.22 5.74 -6.11
N GLN A 182 -8.41 5.35 -5.11
CA GLN A 182 -7.56 6.28 -4.36
C GLN A 182 -6.13 5.76 -4.45
N HIS A 183 -5.29 6.46 -5.22
CA HIS A 183 -3.99 5.92 -5.61
C HIS A 183 -2.97 7.05 -5.88
N PRO A 184 -1.74 6.97 -5.33
CA PRO A 184 -0.75 8.02 -5.52
C PRO A 184 -0.16 8.02 -6.94
N LYS A 185 -0.06 6.85 -7.58
CA LYS A 185 0.68 6.63 -8.81
C LYS A 185 -0.14 5.78 -9.78
N PHE A 186 -0.17 6.18 -11.04
CA PHE A 186 -0.87 5.45 -12.09
C PHE A 186 -0.04 5.46 -13.37
N ALA A 187 0.79 4.45 -13.57
CA ALA A 187 1.75 4.36 -14.66
C ALA A 187 1.80 2.96 -15.31
N GLU A 188 0.82 2.09 -15.01
CA GLU A 188 0.74 0.71 -15.53
C GLU A 188 -0.18 0.66 -16.76
N PRO A 189 0.37 0.44 -17.98
CA PRO A 189 -0.41 0.50 -19.22
C PRO A 189 -1.52 -0.55 -19.32
N VAL A 190 -1.28 -1.78 -18.82
CA VAL A 190 -2.27 -2.85 -18.89
C VAL A 190 -3.47 -2.55 -17.98
N ILE A 191 -3.24 -1.97 -16.81
CA ILE A 191 -4.33 -1.52 -15.93
C ILE A 191 -5.11 -0.38 -16.59
N LEU A 192 -4.42 0.56 -17.25
CA LEU A 192 -5.07 1.64 -17.98
C LEU A 192 -5.97 1.09 -19.10
N GLU A 193 -5.51 0.10 -19.86
CA GLU A 193 -6.31 -0.56 -20.90
C GLU A 193 -7.60 -1.15 -20.31
N ARG A 194 -7.54 -1.81 -19.15
CA ARG A 194 -8.74 -2.33 -18.46
C ARG A 194 -9.67 -1.21 -17.99
N MET A 195 -9.12 -0.07 -17.56
CA MET A 195 -9.93 1.10 -17.20
C MET A 195 -10.66 1.66 -18.43
N PHE A 196 -10.00 1.77 -19.57
CA PHE A 196 -10.65 2.20 -20.82
C PHE A 196 -11.75 1.22 -21.24
N ALA A 197 -11.49 -0.07 -21.18
CA ALA A 197 -12.49 -1.09 -21.45
C ALA A 197 -13.70 -0.98 -20.50
N ALA A 198 -13.49 -0.70 -19.21
CA ALA A 198 -14.56 -0.48 -18.25
C ALA A 198 -15.38 0.78 -18.59
N ILE A 199 -14.72 1.91 -18.90
CA ILE A 199 -15.39 3.15 -19.32
C ILE A 199 -16.20 2.90 -20.59
N GLY A 200 -15.64 2.18 -21.56
CA GLY A 200 -16.35 1.80 -22.80
C GLY A 200 -17.59 0.92 -22.57
N ARG A 201 -17.64 0.19 -21.45
CA ARG A 201 -18.85 -0.54 -21.01
C ARG A 201 -19.88 0.35 -20.27
N GLY A 202 -19.59 1.64 -20.07
CA GLY A 202 -20.43 2.58 -19.35
C GLY A 202 -20.15 2.61 -17.82
N VAL A 203 -19.06 2.04 -17.36
CA VAL A 203 -18.67 2.09 -15.95
C VAL A 203 -18.19 3.50 -15.56
N HIS A 204 -18.72 4.06 -14.50
CA HIS A 204 -18.30 5.37 -13.99
C HIS A 204 -16.99 5.25 -13.18
N VAL A 205 -15.92 5.86 -13.67
CA VAL A 205 -14.60 5.82 -13.02
C VAL A 205 -14.30 7.14 -12.34
N ARG A 206 -13.92 7.08 -11.05
CA ARG A 206 -13.43 8.20 -10.24
C ARG A 206 -12.05 7.87 -9.69
N LEU A 207 -11.10 8.81 -9.80
CA LEU A 207 -9.76 8.70 -9.26
C LEU A 207 -9.45 9.87 -8.34
N LEU A 208 -9.09 9.58 -7.08
CA LEU A 208 -8.42 10.48 -6.16
C LEU A 208 -6.91 10.26 -6.25
N CYS A 209 -6.16 11.25 -6.73
CA CYS A 209 -4.71 11.21 -6.83
C CYS A 209 -4.04 12.23 -5.91
N GLY A 210 -2.73 12.08 -5.71
CA GLY A 210 -1.91 13.01 -4.92
C GLY A 210 -1.41 14.24 -5.71
N GLY A 211 -1.68 14.30 -7.03
CA GLY A 211 -1.01 15.25 -7.91
C GLY A 211 0.49 14.95 -7.99
N LYS A 212 1.34 15.98 -7.88
CA LYS A 212 2.80 15.82 -7.92
C LYS A 212 3.41 15.20 -6.65
N HIS A 213 2.69 15.23 -5.53
CA HIS A 213 3.23 14.77 -4.25
C HIS A 213 3.50 13.27 -4.21
N GLY A 214 4.70 12.87 -3.78
CA GLY A 214 5.13 11.48 -3.67
C GLY A 214 5.49 10.82 -5.01
N LEU A 215 5.64 11.60 -6.09
CA LEU A 215 6.08 11.11 -7.40
C LEU A 215 7.45 11.68 -7.75
N HIS A 216 8.40 10.81 -8.13
CA HIS A 216 9.65 11.23 -8.76
C HIS A 216 9.42 11.61 -10.22
N GLN A 217 10.33 12.38 -10.81
CA GLN A 217 10.18 12.94 -12.16
C GLN A 217 9.68 11.95 -13.23
N PRO A 218 10.27 10.77 -13.46
CA PRO A 218 9.76 9.84 -14.48
C PRO A 218 8.34 9.36 -14.18
N ASP A 219 8.04 9.06 -12.91
CA ASP A 219 6.74 8.57 -12.47
C ASP A 219 5.67 9.64 -12.58
N MET A 220 6.03 10.89 -12.32
CA MET A 220 5.14 12.04 -12.43
C MET A 220 4.69 12.24 -13.88
N MET A 221 5.64 12.22 -14.82
CA MET A 221 5.35 12.36 -16.25
C MET A 221 4.39 11.27 -16.73
N HIS A 222 4.68 10.00 -16.41
CA HIS A 222 3.83 8.88 -16.77
C HIS A 222 2.44 8.98 -16.13
N SER A 223 2.36 9.25 -14.83
CA SER A 223 1.07 9.37 -14.14
C SER A 223 0.23 10.53 -14.69
N PHE A 224 0.82 11.68 -14.98
CA PHE A 224 0.10 12.81 -15.56
C PHE A 224 -0.45 12.51 -16.94
N ALA A 225 0.34 11.85 -17.79
CA ALA A 225 -0.12 11.43 -19.11
C ALA A 225 -1.32 10.47 -19.00
N LEU A 226 -1.22 9.44 -18.16
CA LEU A 226 -2.28 8.45 -17.98
C LEU A 226 -3.55 9.06 -17.34
N TRP A 227 -3.42 9.98 -16.40
CA TRP A 227 -4.58 10.68 -15.82
C TRP A 227 -5.29 11.56 -16.85
N ARG A 228 -4.57 12.24 -17.75
CA ARG A 228 -5.19 12.97 -18.86
C ARG A 228 -5.94 12.04 -19.82
N LEU A 229 -5.32 10.91 -20.19
CA LEU A 229 -5.97 9.91 -21.04
C LEU A 229 -7.24 9.34 -20.39
N MET A 230 -7.21 9.06 -19.10
CA MET A 230 -8.39 8.62 -18.34
C MET A 230 -9.49 9.69 -18.36
N GLN A 231 -9.14 10.98 -18.20
CA GLN A 231 -10.11 12.07 -18.27
C GLN A 231 -10.71 12.21 -19.68
N GLN A 232 -9.89 12.10 -20.73
CA GLN A 232 -10.37 12.12 -22.11
C GLN A 232 -11.33 10.96 -22.40
N ALA A 233 -11.10 9.80 -21.79
CA ALA A 233 -12.00 8.66 -21.86
C ALA A 233 -13.28 8.80 -21.04
N GLY A 234 -13.40 9.83 -20.15
CA GLY A 234 -14.59 10.09 -19.36
C GLY A 234 -14.45 9.83 -17.84
N ALA A 235 -13.28 9.45 -17.35
CA ALA A 235 -13.06 9.33 -15.92
C ALA A 235 -13.02 10.71 -15.24
N LYS A 236 -13.45 10.76 -13.97
CA LYS A 236 -13.29 11.96 -13.12
C LYS A 236 -12.01 11.82 -12.31
N VAL A 237 -11.06 12.72 -12.51
CA VAL A 237 -9.79 12.76 -11.77
C VAL A 237 -9.79 13.96 -10.86
N HIS A 238 -9.61 13.73 -9.56
CA HIS A 238 -9.55 14.76 -8.53
C HIS A 238 -8.22 14.66 -7.76
N LYS A 239 -7.70 15.82 -7.34
CA LYS A 239 -6.56 15.90 -6.41
C LYS A 239 -7.08 15.91 -4.98
N GLN A 240 -6.58 14.98 -4.18
CA GLN A 240 -6.86 14.94 -2.75
C GLN A 240 -6.32 16.20 -2.06
N LYS A 241 -7.12 16.73 -1.13
CA LYS A 241 -6.74 17.85 -0.26
C LYS A 241 -6.52 17.37 1.18
N ASN A 242 -5.85 18.19 1.96
CA ASN A 242 -5.61 18.05 3.41
C ASN A 242 -4.74 16.86 3.81
N LEU A 243 -4.68 15.80 3.03
CA LEU A 243 -3.86 14.62 3.27
C LEU A 243 -3.15 14.24 1.99
N ARG A 244 -1.96 13.65 2.10
CA ARG A 244 -1.27 13.07 0.94
C ARG A 244 -1.96 11.75 0.56
N ALA A 245 -2.28 11.58 -0.70
CA ALA A 245 -2.79 10.30 -1.20
C ALA A 245 -1.63 9.30 -1.24
N HIS A 246 -1.68 8.27 -0.39
CA HIS A 246 -0.72 7.17 -0.39
C HIS A 246 -1.41 5.81 -0.46
N ALA A 247 -2.71 5.75 -0.23
CA ALA A 247 -3.52 4.54 -0.38
C ALA A 247 -3.36 3.90 -1.77
N LYS A 248 -3.42 2.58 -1.82
CA LYS A 248 -3.57 1.77 -3.03
C LYS A 248 -4.90 1.04 -2.90
N LEU A 249 -5.95 1.75 -3.24
CA LEU A 249 -7.34 1.32 -3.10
C LEU A 249 -8.06 1.38 -4.44
N VAL A 250 -8.73 0.29 -4.81
CA VAL A 250 -9.70 0.24 -5.90
C VAL A 250 -10.98 -0.39 -5.37
N VAL A 251 -12.10 0.29 -5.48
CA VAL A 251 -13.42 -0.24 -5.11
C VAL A 251 -14.26 -0.41 -6.35
N VAL A 252 -14.84 -1.59 -6.56
CA VAL A 252 -15.71 -1.92 -7.68
C VAL A 252 -17.14 -2.07 -7.20
N ASP A 253 -18.06 -1.37 -7.88
CA ASP A 253 -19.50 -1.42 -7.66
C ASP A 253 -19.93 -1.19 -6.19
N ARG A 254 -19.05 -0.61 -5.38
CA ARG A 254 -19.22 -0.41 -3.93
C ARG A 254 -19.46 -1.72 -3.15
N LYS A 255 -18.99 -2.85 -3.71
CA LYS A 255 -19.19 -4.20 -3.16
C LYS A 255 -17.90 -4.94 -2.86
N ARG A 256 -16.84 -4.62 -3.57
CA ARG A 256 -15.53 -5.28 -3.42
C ARG A 256 -14.43 -4.23 -3.49
N ALA A 257 -13.36 -4.46 -2.76
CA ALA A 257 -12.21 -3.57 -2.75
C ALA A 257 -10.90 -4.34 -2.88
N LEU A 258 -9.98 -3.85 -3.72
CA LEU A 258 -8.58 -4.22 -3.67
C LEU A 258 -7.82 -3.22 -2.81
N LEU A 259 -7.04 -3.72 -1.87
CA LEU A 259 -6.26 -2.94 -0.93
C LEU A 259 -4.90 -3.61 -0.69
N GLY A 260 -3.82 -2.85 -0.72
CA GLY A 260 -2.50 -3.42 -0.45
C GLY A 260 -1.34 -2.48 -0.70
N SER A 261 -0.17 -3.07 -0.95
CA SER A 261 1.06 -2.31 -1.12
C SER A 261 1.35 -1.89 -2.56
N GLN A 262 0.68 -2.50 -3.55
CA GLN A 262 1.01 -2.35 -4.97
C GLN A 262 0.66 -0.99 -5.54
N ASN A 263 1.67 -0.26 -5.98
CA ASN A 263 1.47 0.87 -6.87
C ASN A 263 1.08 0.40 -8.29
N PHE A 264 0.38 1.24 -9.04
CA PHE A 264 0.07 0.95 -10.44
C PHE A 264 1.19 1.45 -11.34
N ASP A 265 2.36 0.81 -11.23
CA ASP A 265 3.50 0.98 -12.12
C ASP A 265 4.12 -0.38 -12.48
N PRO A 266 4.76 -0.54 -13.63
CA PRO A 266 5.32 -1.83 -14.07
C PRO A 266 6.24 -2.49 -13.04
N PRO A 267 7.19 -1.78 -12.38
CA PRO A 267 8.04 -2.41 -11.37
C PRO A 267 7.29 -3.02 -10.18
N ALA A 268 6.13 -2.46 -9.79
CA ALA A 268 5.31 -3.01 -8.72
C ALA A 268 4.70 -4.37 -9.07
N PHE A 269 4.53 -4.67 -10.36
CA PHE A 269 4.01 -5.96 -10.80
C PHE A 269 5.10 -6.97 -11.16
N ASP A 270 6.26 -6.50 -11.63
CA ASP A 270 7.27 -7.34 -12.24
C ASP A 270 8.53 -7.54 -11.40
N LEU A 271 8.90 -6.54 -10.59
CA LEU A 271 10.21 -6.49 -9.95
C LEU A 271 10.18 -6.37 -8.42
N ARG A 272 9.06 -5.93 -7.84
CA ARG A 272 8.94 -5.71 -6.40
C ARG A 272 8.16 -6.83 -5.73
N ARG A 273 8.52 -7.16 -4.48
CA ARG A 273 7.66 -7.98 -3.63
C ARG A 273 6.53 -7.13 -3.06
N GLU A 274 5.31 -7.43 -3.47
CA GLU A 274 4.09 -6.71 -3.11
C GLU A 274 2.96 -7.69 -2.77
N VAL A 275 1.96 -7.22 -2.00
CA VAL A 275 0.74 -7.96 -1.72
C VAL A 275 -0.49 -7.05 -1.77
N THR A 276 -1.58 -7.57 -2.31
CA THR A 276 -2.90 -6.92 -2.32
C THR A 276 -3.97 -7.94 -1.96
N VAL A 277 -4.90 -7.55 -1.10
CA VAL A 277 -6.06 -8.35 -0.69
C VAL A 277 -7.32 -7.91 -1.41
N ASP A 278 -8.14 -8.87 -1.81
CA ASP A 278 -9.50 -8.65 -2.30
C ASP A 278 -10.46 -8.74 -1.11
N VAL A 279 -11.10 -7.63 -0.80
CA VAL A 279 -11.99 -7.46 0.35
C VAL A 279 -13.43 -7.41 -0.14
N TYR A 280 -14.26 -8.31 0.35
CA TYR A 280 -15.69 -8.40 0.06
C TYR A 280 -16.56 -8.37 1.32
N ASP A 281 -15.97 -8.15 2.50
CA ASP A 281 -16.72 -7.88 3.72
C ASP A 281 -17.49 -6.56 3.58
N ALA A 282 -18.79 -6.61 3.69
CA ALA A 282 -19.68 -5.47 3.43
C ALA A 282 -19.43 -4.30 4.39
N ALA A 283 -19.08 -4.56 5.65
CA ALA A 283 -18.81 -3.52 6.64
C ALA A 283 -17.51 -2.79 6.32
N ILE A 284 -16.45 -3.53 5.92
CA ILE A 284 -15.17 -2.93 5.50
C ILE A 284 -15.36 -2.12 4.23
N VAL A 285 -16.00 -2.68 3.20
CA VAL A 285 -16.23 -1.96 1.94
C VAL A 285 -17.07 -0.70 2.18
N HIS A 286 -18.09 -0.76 3.04
CA HIS A 286 -18.86 0.41 3.43
C HIS A 286 -17.98 1.47 4.13
N GLY A 287 -17.13 1.05 5.07
CA GLY A 287 -16.18 1.94 5.75
C GLY A 287 -15.23 2.62 4.77
N LEU A 288 -14.61 1.85 3.86
CA LEU A 288 -13.75 2.38 2.80
C LEU A 288 -14.46 3.42 1.94
N MET A 289 -15.70 3.12 1.52
CA MET A 289 -16.49 4.04 0.70
C MET A 289 -16.90 5.31 1.46
N THR A 290 -17.21 5.21 2.75
CA THR A 290 -17.51 6.38 3.60
C THR A 290 -16.33 7.35 3.62
N ILE A 291 -15.11 6.82 3.80
CA ILE A 291 -13.89 7.63 3.78
C ILE A 291 -13.60 8.18 2.39
N PHE A 292 -13.73 7.34 1.36
CA PHE A 292 -13.55 7.78 -0.03
C PHE A 292 -14.49 8.94 -0.39
N GLU A 293 -15.77 8.86 -0.05
CA GLU A 293 -16.75 9.92 -0.34
C GLU A 293 -16.43 11.22 0.45
N ARG A 294 -15.97 11.10 1.69
CA ARG A 294 -15.50 12.25 2.47
C ARG A 294 -14.32 12.95 1.79
N ASP A 295 -13.31 12.17 1.40
CA ASP A 295 -12.10 12.68 0.75
C ASP A 295 -12.44 13.21 -0.66
N TRP A 296 -13.35 12.55 -1.39
CA TRP A 296 -13.84 12.99 -2.70
C TRP A 296 -14.56 14.36 -2.61
N THR A 297 -15.44 14.51 -1.67
CA THR A 297 -16.19 15.77 -1.45
C THR A 297 -15.26 16.93 -1.09
N ALA A 298 -14.22 16.66 -0.30
CA ALA A 298 -13.21 17.64 0.06
C ALA A 298 -12.18 17.92 -1.06
N SER A 299 -12.15 17.11 -2.11
CA SER A 299 -11.18 17.20 -3.20
C SER A 299 -11.53 18.26 -4.23
N ARG A 300 -10.67 18.45 -5.22
CA ARG A 300 -10.95 19.30 -6.38
C ARG A 300 -10.62 18.57 -7.68
N LYS A 301 -11.34 18.91 -8.76
CA LYS A 301 -10.98 18.49 -10.11
C LYS A 301 -9.49 18.79 -10.33
N TYR A 302 -8.78 17.83 -10.85
CA TYR A 302 -7.35 17.97 -11.13
C TYR A 302 -7.12 17.94 -12.64
N GLU A 303 -6.36 18.90 -13.11
CA GLU A 303 -5.89 18.98 -14.49
C GLU A 303 -4.38 18.76 -14.49
N PRO A 304 -3.93 17.52 -14.77
CA PRO A 304 -2.51 17.22 -14.76
C PRO A 304 -1.78 18.04 -15.81
N PRO A 305 -0.67 18.74 -15.47
CA PRO A 305 0.04 19.59 -16.43
C PRO A 305 0.62 18.79 -17.59
N TYR A 306 0.81 19.46 -18.71
CA TYR A 306 1.53 18.89 -19.86
C TYR A 306 3.04 18.87 -19.60
N PRO A 307 3.79 17.89 -20.15
CA PRO A 307 5.22 17.76 -19.87
C PRO A 307 6.08 18.94 -20.32
N VAL A 308 5.55 19.79 -21.23
CA VAL A 308 6.27 20.95 -21.80
C VAL A 308 6.19 22.18 -20.90
N GLU A 309 5.24 22.22 -20.00
CA GLU A 309 5.12 23.31 -19.01
C GLU A 309 6.05 22.98 -17.84
N GLN A 310 7.22 23.61 -17.80
CA GLN A 310 8.01 23.61 -16.56
C GLN A 310 7.16 24.28 -15.47
N PRO A 311 7.11 23.72 -14.24
CA PRO A 311 6.49 24.43 -13.12
C PRO A 311 7.16 25.82 -13.04
N ALA A 312 6.38 26.88 -12.92
CA ALA A 312 6.92 28.19 -12.69
C ALA A 312 7.83 28.15 -11.45
N GLU A 313 8.96 28.84 -11.52
CA GLU A 313 9.98 28.89 -10.45
C GLU A 313 9.45 29.37 -9.08
N GLU A 314 8.24 29.94 -9.04
CA GLU A 314 7.56 30.40 -7.80
C GLU A 314 7.20 29.29 -6.80
N GLU A 315 7.31 28.00 -7.17
CA GLU A 315 7.02 26.90 -6.25
C GLU A 315 8.26 26.36 -5.49
N GLU A 316 9.46 26.91 -5.72
CA GLU A 316 10.68 26.48 -5.00
C GLU A 316 10.62 26.73 -3.49
N GLY A 317 9.82 27.71 -3.02
CA GLY A 317 9.62 27.99 -1.59
C GLY A 317 8.89 26.88 -0.82
N GLU A 318 8.01 26.13 -1.47
CA GLU A 318 7.33 24.97 -0.87
C GLU A 318 8.21 23.72 -0.86
N PHE A 319 9.21 23.64 -1.76
CA PHE A 319 10.09 22.47 -1.88
C PHE A 319 11.09 22.34 -0.73
N ALA A 320 11.58 23.45 -0.15
CA ALA A 320 12.57 23.40 0.92
C ALA A 320 12.05 22.78 2.22
N HIS A 321 10.73 22.91 2.48
CA HIS A 321 10.10 22.29 3.64
C HIS A 321 9.63 20.86 3.35
N ASP A 322 9.34 20.54 2.08
CA ASP A 322 8.86 19.23 1.64
C ASP A 322 9.98 18.26 1.26
N ALA A 323 11.19 18.73 0.93
CA ALA A 323 12.32 17.87 0.56
C ALA A 323 12.69 16.88 1.68
N ALA A 324 12.57 17.29 2.95
CA ALA A 324 12.75 16.41 4.10
C ALA A 324 11.63 15.38 4.28
N LEU A 325 10.50 15.54 3.58
CA LEU A 325 9.30 14.69 3.67
C LEU A 325 9.04 13.85 2.42
N MET A 326 9.81 14.02 1.33
CA MET A 326 9.57 13.39 0.03
C MET A 326 10.14 11.98 -0.15
N HIS A 327 10.83 11.45 0.84
CA HIS A 327 11.52 10.17 0.70
C HIS A 327 10.76 9.02 1.34
N ASP A 328 9.73 8.52 0.66
CA ASP A 328 9.13 7.21 0.88
C ASP A 328 9.36 6.27 -0.30
#